data_29b548f8b027e349201f7a3df08f7004
#
_entry.id   29b548f8b027e349201f7a3df08f7004
#
_cell.length_a   1.000
_cell.length_b   1.000
_cell.length_c   1.000
_cell.angle_alpha   90.00
_cell.angle_beta   90.00
_cell.angle_gamma   90.00
#
_symmetry.space_group_name_H-M   'P 1'
#
loop_
_entity.id
_entity.type
_entity.pdbx_description
1 polymer ?
#
loop_
_entity_poly.entity_id
_entity_poly.type
_entity_poly.pdbx_seq_one_letter_code
_entity_poly.pdbx_strand_id
1 'polypeptide(L)'
;MSLYFIGLGLNNEKDITINGLEAVKKCDVVYLENYTSILNCTKEDLEKFYNRKIILARRNLVESDDNEIIENAKAKNVAFLVAGDSLAATTHIDLFLRAKKEGIKCSIIHNSSIISAVGVTGLQVYKFGKTTSIPLENENVETPYDILESNLSLG
;
A
#
# COMPACT_ATOMS: atom_id res chain seq x y z
N MET A 1 11.98 -5.50 17.49
CA MET A 1 10.70 -5.65 16.82
C MET A 1 10.65 -4.67 15.67
N SER A 2 9.89 -4.98 14.63
CA SER A 2 9.96 -4.20 13.38
C SER A 2 8.60 -4.17 12.69
N LEU A 3 8.32 -3.07 11.98
CA LEU A 3 7.18 -2.93 11.09
C LEU A 3 7.69 -2.91 9.64
N TYR A 4 7.21 -3.86 8.84
CA TYR A 4 7.55 -3.99 7.42
C TYR A 4 6.38 -3.50 6.58
N PHE A 5 6.61 -2.51 5.74
CA PHE A 5 5.68 -2.05 4.71
C PHE A 5 6.03 -2.78 3.41
N ILE A 6 5.13 -3.61 2.92
CA ILE A 6 5.44 -4.55 1.82
C ILE A 6 4.44 -4.34 0.70
N GLY A 7 4.94 -3.92 -0.48
CA GLY A 7 4.15 -3.89 -1.70
C GLY A 7 3.93 -5.29 -2.26
N LEU A 8 2.70 -5.58 -2.67
CA LEU A 8 2.30 -6.89 -3.21
C LEU A 8 2.32 -6.95 -4.74
N GLY A 9 2.57 -5.83 -5.43
CA GLY A 9 2.42 -5.77 -6.88
C GLY A 9 0.98 -5.59 -7.32
N LEU A 10 0.68 -5.86 -8.59
CA LEU A 10 -0.52 -5.37 -9.25
C LEU A 10 -1.55 -6.46 -9.60
N ASN A 11 -1.20 -7.73 -9.48
CA ASN A 11 -2.07 -8.80 -9.96
C ASN A 11 -2.51 -9.73 -8.82
N ASN A 12 -1.68 -10.69 -8.39
CA ASN A 12 -2.09 -11.71 -7.44
C ASN A 12 -1.00 -12.03 -6.40
N GLU A 13 -1.19 -13.09 -5.62
CA GLU A 13 -0.31 -13.50 -4.54
C GLU A 13 1.15 -13.76 -4.96
N LYS A 14 1.40 -13.99 -6.25
CA LYS A 14 2.73 -14.32 -6.80
C LYS A 14 3.54 -13.08 -7.18
N ASP A 15 2.92 -11.93 -7.27
CA ASP A 15 3.62 -10.68 -7.63
C ASP A 15 4.50 -10.14 -6.50
N ILE A 16 4.38 -10.68 -5.30
CA ILE A 16 5.23 -10.29 -4.19
C ILE A 16 6.71 -10.53 -4.53
N THR A 17 7.57 -9.60 -4.17
CA THR A 17 9.02 -9.82 -4.31
C THR A 17 9.50 -10.93 -3.39
N ILE A 18 10.62 -11.58 -3.74
CA ILE A 18 11.25 -12.62 -2.88
C ILE A 18 11.55 -12.04 -1.49
N ASN A 19 12.09 -10.81 -1.43
CA ASN A 19 12.36 -10.14 -0.15
C ASN A 19 11.08 -9.90 0.66
N GLY A 20 9.97 -9.52 -0.02
CA GLY A 20 8.66 -9.36 0.61
C GLY A 20 8.15 -10.66 1.21
N LEU A 21 8.21 -11.74 0.44
CA LEU A 21 7.79 -13.08 0.88
C LEU A 21 8.59 -13.58 2.09
N GLU A 22 9.90 -13.38 2.06
CA GLU A 22 10.77 -13.76 3.19
C GLU A 22 10.45 -12.93 4.45
N ALA A 23 10.17 -11.63 4.30
CA ALA A 23 9.79 -10.77 5.40
C ALA A 23 8.44 -11.20 6.00
N VAL A 24 7.42 -11.45 5.17
CA VAL A 24 6.10 -11.95 5.61
C VAL A 24 6.25 -13.25 6.43
N LYS A 25 7.05 -14.18 5.94
CA LYS A 25 7.29 -15.47 6.64
C LYS A 25 7.94 -15.32 8.01
N LYS A 26 8.69 -14.24 8.24
CA LYS A 26 9.37 -13.94 9.52
C LYS A 26 8.52 -13.12 10.50
N CYS A 27 7.38 -12.57 10.03
CA CYS A 27 6.53 -11.76 10.87
C CYS A 27 5.58 -12.58 11.73
N ASP A 28 5.30 -12.09 12.94
CA ASP A 28 4.37 -12.69 13.89
C ASP A 28 2.93 -12.36 13.56
N VAL A 29 2.71 -11.15 13.05
CA VAL A 29 1.38 -10.62 12.66
C VAL A 29 1.46 -10.05 11.24
N VAL A 30 0.44 -10.34 10.45
CA VAL A 30 0.35 -9.88 9.06
C VAL A 30 -0.99 -9.18 8.85
N TYR A 31 -0.93 -7.90 8.49
CA TYR A 31 -2.08 -7.09 8.09
C TYR A 31 -2.10 -6.91 6.58
N LEU A 32 -3.29 -6.95 5.99
CA LEU A 32 -3.53 -6.60 4.59
C LEU A 32 -4.41 -5.35 4.54
N GLU A 33 -3.92 -4.31 3.94
CA GLU A 33 -4.71 -3.13 3.60
C GLU A 33 -5.87 -3.52 2.67
N ASN A 34 -7.09 -3.09 2.99
CA ASN A 34 -8.30 -3.54 2.32
C ASN A 34 -9.29 -2.38 2.04
N TYR A 35 -8.78 -1.22 1.60
CA TYR A 35 -9.64 -0.07 1.32
C TYR A 35 -9.17 0.83 0.16
N THR A 36 -7.94 0.70 -0.33
CA THR A 36 -7.47 1.50 -1.47
C THR A 36 -7.42 0.72 -2.77
N SER A 37 -7.03 -0.54 -2.72
CA SER A 37 -6.82 -1.36 -3.93
C SER A 37 -7.16 -2.82 -3.70
N ILE A 38 -7.54 -3.51 -4.77
CA ILE A 38 -7.92 -4.92 -4.76
C ILE A 38 -6.99 -5.70 -5.70
N LEU A 39 -6.48 -6.84 -5.23
CA LEU A 39 -5.73 -7.79 -6.05
C LEU A 39 -6.67 -8.78 -6.77
N ASN A 40 -6.18 -9.43 -7.82
CA ASN A 40 -6.89 -10.51 -8.52
C ASN A 40 -6.73 -11.86 -7.79
N CYS A 41 -6.81 -11.86 -6.48
CA CYS A 41 -6.80 -13.05 -5.64
C CYS A 41 -7.53 -12.78 -4.34
N THR A 42 -7.96 -13.84 -3.67
CA THR A 42 -8.64 -13.75 -2.38
C THR A 42 -7.64 -13.65 -1.23
N LYS A 43 -8.12 -13.23 -0.05
CA LYS A 43 -7.32 -13.28 1.18
C LYS A 43 -6.83 -14.71 1.46
N GLU A 44 -7.67 -15.70 1.20
CA GLU A 44 -7.39 -17.13 1.39
C GLU A 44 -6.24 -17.60 0.48
N ASP A 45 -6.17 -17.11 -0.75
CA ASP A 45 -5.05 -17.38 -1.68
C ASP A 45 -3.75 -16.82 -1.15
N LEU A 46 -3.77 -15.58 -0.65
CA LEU A 46 -2.62 -14.95 0.02
C LEU A 46 -2.18 -15.73 1.25
N GLU A 47 -3.12 -16.10 2.14
CA GLU A 47 -2.83 -16.88 3.34
C GLU A 47 -2.19 -18.23 3.01
N LYS A 48 -2.70 -18.91 1.99
CA LYS A 48 -2.19 -20.19 1.51
C LYS A 48 -0.78 -20.06 0.93
N PHE A 49 -0.56 -19.03 0.09
CA PHE A 49 0.71 -18.84 -0.58
C PHE A 49 1.81 -18.38 0.39
N TYR A 50 1.50 -17.46 1.31
CA TYR A 50 2.46 -16.96 2.29
C TYR A 50 2.62 -17.89 3.51
N ASN A 51 1.71 -18.85 3.68
CA ASN A 51 1.60 -19.72 4.85
C ASN A 51 1.51 -18.90 6.15
N ARG A 52 0.66 -17.87 6.15
CA ARG A 52 0.41 -16.94 7.27
C ARG A 52 -1.06 -16.54 7.33
N LYS A 53 -1.58 -16.39 8.54
CA LYS A 53 -2.89 -15.76 8.74
C LYS A 53 -2.79 -14.26 8.50
N ILE A 54 -3.81 -13.70 7.86
CA ILE A 54 -3.88 -12.30 7.46
C ILE A 54 -5.06 -11.62 8.13
N ILE A 55 -4.81 -10.49 8.75
CA ILE A 55 -5.83 -9.62 9.34
C ILE A 55 -6.12 -8.50 8.33
N LEU A 56 -7.39 -8.32 7.96
CA LEU A 56 -7.79 -7.22 7.09
C LEU A 56 -7.74 -5.89 7.85
N ALA A 57 -6.92 -4.98 7.35
CA ALA A 57 -6.78 -3.63 7.90
C ALA A 57 -7.68 -2.67 7.10
N ARG A 58 -8.78 -2.25 7.70
CA ARG A 58 -9.65 -1.21 7.16
C ARG A 58 -9.09 0.17 7.45
N ARG A 59 -9.59 1.20 6.77
CA ARG A 59 -9.14 2.59 6.91
C ARG A 59 -9.09 3.06 8.36
N ASN A 60 -10.15 2.82 9.13
CA ASN A 60 -10.21 3.21 10.53
C ASN A 60 -9.11 2.58 11.39
N LEU A 61 -8.70 1.34 11.11
CA LEU A 61 -7.62 0.68 11.83
C LEU A 61 -6.25 1.28 11.47
N VAL A 62 -6.05 1.68 10.21
CA VAL A 62 -4.77 2.24 9.73
C VAL A 62 -4.61 3.70 10.11
N GLU A 63 -5.69 4.50 10.03
CA GLU A 63 -5.65 5.95 10.20
C GLU A 63 -6.02 6.42 11.63
N SER A 64 -6.45 5.52 12.54
CA SER A 64 -6.76 5.89 13.93
C SER A 64 -5.50 6.18 14.75
N ASP A 65 -5.66 7.04 15.76
CA ASP A 65 -4.59 7.33 16.73
C ASP A 65 -4.25 6.10 17.59
N ASP A 66 -5.27 5.36 18.05
CA ASP A 66 -5.12 4.07 18.73
C ASP A 66 -4.89 2.95 17.70
N ASN A 67 -3.67 2.88 17.19
CA ASN A 67 -3.33 2.02 16.08
C ASN A 67 -2.79 0.66 16.52
N GLU A 68 -3.62 -0.39 16.38
CA GLU A 68 -3.27 -1.76 16.74
C GLU A 68 -2.01 -2.26 16.01
N ILE A 69 -1.74 -1.80 14.78
CA ILE A 69 -0.55 -2.18 14.00
C ILE A 69 0.71 -1.66 14.73
N ILE A 70 0.69 -0.41 15.19
CA ILE A 70 1.78 0.20 15.94
C ILE A 70 1.97 -0.52 17.27
N GLU A 71 0.89 -0.76 18.02
CA GLU A 71 0.97 -1.45 19.31
C GLU A 71 1.55 -2.87 19.16
N ASN A 72 1.12 -3.63 18.16
CA ASN A 72 1.70 -4.94 17.88
C ASN A 72 3.19 -4.81 17.47
N ALA A 73 3.57 -3.79 16.72
CA ALA A 73 4.95 -3.61 16.26
C ALA A 73 5.93 -3.23 17.38
N LYS A 74 5.45 -2.74 18.54
CA LYS A 74 6.26 -2.52 19.74
C LYS A 74 6.81 -3.83 20.31
N ALA A 75 6.05 -4.93 20.20
CA ALA A 75 6.38 -6.21 20.82
C ALA A 75 6.67 -7.36 19.83
N LYS A 76 6.33 -7.19 18.56
CA LYS A 76 6.37 -8.25 17.53
C LYS A 76 6.95 -7.73 16.22
N ASN A 77 7.30 -8.66 15.32
CA ASN A 77 7.54 -8.32 13.93
C ASN A 77 6.20 -8.33 13.18
N VAL A 78 5.86 -7.20 12.58
CA VAL A 78 4.58 -6.98 11.91
C VAL A 78 4.82 -6.71 10.43
N ALA A 79 4.05 -7.36 9.56
CA ALA A 79 3.97 -7.03 8.14
C ALA A 79 2.68 -6.26 7.86
N PHE A 80 2.79 -5.15 7.16
CA PHE A 80 1.68 -4.39 6.60
C PHE A 80 1.75 -4.48 5.09
N LEU A 81 0.83 -5.27 4.51
CA LEU A 81 0.78 -5.60 3.08
C LEU A 81 -0.15 -4.63 2.36
N VAL A 82 0.29 -4.15 1.20
CA VAL A 82 -0.44 -3.17 0.39
C VAL A 82 -0.41 -3.61 -1.07
N ALA A 83 -1.54 -3.60 -1.76
CA ALA A 83 -1.59 -3.81 -3.21
C ALA A 83 -0.79 -2.70 -3.93
N GLY A 84 -0.05 -3.06 -4.95
CA GLY A 84 0.89 -2.16 -5.60
C GLY A 84 2.17 -1.96 -4.77
N ASP A 85 2.65 -0.72 -4.69
CA ASP A 85 3.73 -0.29 -3.80
C ASP A 85 3.15 0.37 -2.54
N SER A 86 3.73 0.06 -1.39
CA SER A 86 3.19 0.48 -0.09
C SER A 86 3.23 1.98 0.17
N LEU A 87 3.98 2.76 -0.62
CA LEU A 87 4.12 4.21 -0.46
C LEU A 87 3.78 5.01 -1.73
N ALA A 88 3.44 4.34 -2.84
CA ALA A 88 3.08 5.01 -4.07
C ALA A 88 1.56 5.26 -4.14
N ALA A 89 1.16 6.52 -4.31
CA ALA A 89 -0.24 6.94 -4.41
C ALA A 89 -1.12 6.53 -3.21
N THR A 90 -0.60 6.66 -1.99
CA THR A 90 -1.24 6.23 -0.75
C THR A 90 -0.88 7.13 0.42
N THR A 91 -1.68 7.10 1.48
CA THR A 91 -1.47 7.85 2.74
C THR A 91 -0.65 7.09 3.79
N HIS A 92 -0.15 5.88 3.48
CA HIS A 92 0.52 4.99 4.43
C HIS A 92 1.84 5.56 4.99
N ILE A 93 2.36 6.63 4.39
CA ILE A 93 3.49 7.38 4.95
C ILE A 93 3.18 7.91 6.36
N ASP A 94 1.92 8.24 6.65
CA ASP A 94 1.52 8.67 8.00
C ASP A 94 1.73 7.55 9.02
N LEU A 95 1.27 6.34 8.75
CA LEU A 95 1.50 5.17 9.62
C LEU A 95 3.01 4.93 9.83
N PHE A 96 3.81 5.06 8.76
CA PHE A 96 5.27 4.94 8.84
C PHE A 96 5.88 5.99 9.77
N LEU A 97 5.48 7.25 9.64
CA LEU A 97 5.99 8.35 10.46
C LEU A 97 5.60 8.19 11.94
N ARG A 98 4.35 7.79 12.19
CA ARG A 98 3.88 7.49 13.56
C ARG A 98 4.67 6.34 14.19
N ALA A 99 4.87 5.24 13.48
CA ALA A 99 5.69 4.13 13.96
C ALA A 99 7.14 4.55 14.25
N LYS A 100 7.73 5.39 13.39
CA LYS A 100 9.07 5.96 13.64
C LYS A 100 9.12 6.83 14.88
N LYS A 101 8.10 7.65 15.14
CA LYS A 101 7.98 8.49 16.33
C LYS A 101 7.95 7.65 17.61
N GLU A 102 7.32 6.47 17.55
CA GLU A 102 7.29 5.50 18.65
C GLU A 102 8.59 4.66 18.76
N GLY A 103 9.63 4.99 18.01
CA GLY A 103 10.93 4.29 18.06
C GLY A 103 10.94 2.92 17.41
N ILE A 104 9.89 2.55 16.65
CA ILE A 104 9.79 1.26 15.98
C ILE A 104 10.72 1.25 14.76
N LYS A 105 11.47 0.14 14.60
CA LYS A 105 12.27 -0.09 13.40
C LYS A 105 11.34 -0.36 12.23
N CYS A 106 11.31 0.53 11.24
CA CYS A 106 10.51 0.36 10.03
C CYS A 106 11.38 0.00 8.83
N SER A 107 10.87 -0.89 7.99
CA SER A 107 11.48 -1.28 6.71
C SER A 107 10.44 -1.21 5.61
N ILE A 108 10.84 -0.73 4.43
CA ILE A 108 9.99 -0.64 3.24
C ILE A 108 10.52 -1.64 2.23
N ILE A 109 9.62 -2.47 1.68
CA ILE A 109 9.92 -3.39 0.59
C ILE A 109 9.03 -2.98 -0.58
N HIS A 110 9.63 -2.29 -1.53
CA HIS A 110 8.96 -1.77 -2.71
C HIS A 110 8.48 -2.86 -3.67
N ASN A 111 7.49 -2.51 -4.47
CA ASN A 111 7.01 -3.33 -5.59
C ASN A 111 6.47 -2.42 -6.70
N SER A 112 6.00 -3.02 -7.79
CA SER A 112 5.36 -2.28 -8.89
C SER A 112 4.10 -1.57 -8.42
N SER A 113 3.90 -0.34 -8.87
CA SER A 113 2.67 0.42 -8.64
C SER A 113 2.03 0.81 -9.97
N ILE A 114 0.76 1.19 -9.95
CA ILE A 114 0.07 1.73 -11.12
C ILE A 114 0.78 2.96 -11.69
N ILE A 115 1.44 3.74 -10.84
CA ILE A 115 2.20 4.93 -11.26
C ILE A 115 3.32 4.56 -12.25
N SER A 116 4.00 3.44 -12.04
CA SER A 116 5.03 2.95 -12.98
C SER A 116 4.44 2.08 -14.09
N ALA A 117 3.43 1.28 -13.78
CA ALA A 117 2.82 0.34 -14.72
C ALA A 117 2.00 1.02 -15.82
N VAL A 118 1.56 2.27 -15.63
CA VAL A 118 0.85 3.05 -16.65
C VAL A 118 1.66 3.21 -17.94
N GLY A 119 2.97 2.99 -17.90
CA GLY A 119 3.82 2.95 -19.08
C GLY A 119 3.39 1.94 -20.15
N VAL A 120 2.57 0.93 -19.82
CA VAL A 120 1.97 -0.01 -20.77
C VAL A 120 1.10 0.68 -21.83
N THR A 121 0.61 1.89 -21.55
CA THR A 121 -0.13 2.72 -22.52
C THR A 121 0.73 3.21 -23.69
N GLY A 122 2.05 3.03 -23.62
CA GLY A 122 3.03 3.55 -24.60
C GLY A 122 3.42 5.00 -24.37
N LEU A 123 2.86 5.66 -23.36
CA LEU A 123 3.19 7.03 -23.00
C LEU A 123 4.40 7.04 -22.04
N GLN A 124 5.18 8.10 -22.11
CA GLN A 124 6.41 8.24 -21.32
C GLN A 124 6.04 8.69 -19.89
N VAL A 125 6.14 7.78 -18.92
CA VAL A 125 5.74 8.00 -17.52
C VAL A 125 6.37 9.27 -16.92
N TYR A 126 7.64 9.52 -17.20
CA TYR A 126 8.35 10.70 -16.66
C TYR A 126 7.89 12.05 -17.22
N LYS A 127 7.02 12.01 -18.25
CA LYS A 127 6.41 13.22 -18.84
C LYS A 127 4.97 13.45 -18.38
N PHE A 128 4.41 12.55 -17.57
CA PHE A 128 3.06 12.77 -17.02
C PHE A 128 3.09 13.94 -16.04
N GLY A 129 2.02 14.72 -16.06
CA GLY A 129 1.79 15.77 -15.07
C GLY A 129 1.33 15.23 -13.72
N LYS A 130 0.52 15.98 -13.03
CA LYS A 130 -0.06 15.58 -11.75
C LYS A 130 -0.97 14.37 -11.94
N THR A 131 -0.86 13.39 -11.05
CA THR A 131 -1.76 12.24 -10.98
C THR A 131 -2.89 12.51 -10.00
N THR A 132 -4.09 12.07 -10.33
CA THR A 132 -5.26 12.12 -9.44
C THR A 132 -6.02 10.80 -9.50
N SER A 133 -6.82 10.54 -8.46
CA SER A 133 -7.75 9.43 -8.42
C SER A 133 -9.17 9.95 -8.52
N ILE A 134 -10.02 9.24 -9.26
CA ILE A 134 -11.47 9.49 -9.27
C ILE A 134 -12.06 8.63 -8.14
N PRO A 135 -12.58 9.22 -7.07
CA PRO A 135 -13.18 8.45 -5.97
C PRO A 135 -14.48 7.78 -6.43
N LEU A 136 -14.84 6.66 -5.80
CA LEU A 136 -16.09 5.96 -6.08
C LEU A 136 -17.31 6.82 -5.70
N GLU A 137 -17.23 7.49 -4.55
CA GLU A 137 -18.20 8.51 -4.12
C GLU A 137 -17.60 9.87 -4.49
N ASN A 138 -18.08 10.47 -5.57
CA ASN A 138 -17.49 11.68 -6.15
C ASN A 138 -18.45 12.88 -6.16
N GLU A 139 -19.55 12.84 -5.41
CA GLU A 139 -20.45 13.97 -5.28
C GLU A 139 -19.69 15.20 -4.74
N ASN A 140 -19.71 16.31 -5.51
CA ASN A 140 -19.02 17.56 -5.20
C ASN A 140 -17.47 17.46 -5.09
N VAL A 141 -16.84 16.43 -5.70
CA VAL A 141 -15.38 16.31 -5.77
C VAL A 141 -14.90 16.76 -7.15
N GLU A 142 -14.40 18.00 -7.25
CA GLU A 142 -13.91 18.59 -8.49
C GLU A 142 -12.41 18.38 -8.72
N THR A 143 -11.66 17.98 -7.70
CA THR A 143 -10.20 17.81 -7.77
C THR A 143 -9.69 17.02 -8.98
N PRO A 144 -10.32 15.90 -9.43
CA PRO A 144 -9.87 15.21 -10.64
C PRO A 144 -9.97 16.07 -11.89
N TYR A 145 -11.01 16.90 -12.00
CA TYR A 145 -11.21 17.83 -13.11
C TYR A 145 -10.17 18.95 -13.08
N ASP A 146 -9.95 19.57 -11.91
CA ASP A 146 -8.95 20.63 -11.73
C ASP A 146 -7.53 20.15 -12.10
N ILE A 147 -7.20 18.92 -11.74
CA ILE A 147 -5.91 18.32 -12.11
C ILE A 147 -5.81 18.09 -13.61
N LEU A 148 -6.89 17.62 -14.25
CA LEU A 148 -6.93 17.46 -15.71
C LEU A 148 -6.72 18.80 -16.42
N GLU A 149 -7.46 19.85 -16.02
CA GLU A 149 -7.35 21.19 -16.57
C GLU A 149 -5.94 21.77 -16.37
N SER A 150 -5.38 21.61 -15.17
CA SER A 150 -4.00 22.02 -14.87
C SER A 150 -2.99 21.31 -15.78
N ASN A 151 -3.12 20.00 -15.99
CA ASN A 151 -2.23 19.26 -16.86
C ASN A 151 -2.35 19.70 -18.33
N LEU A 152 -3.58 19.94 -18.82
CA LEU A 152 -3.81 20.42 -20.19
C LEU A 152 -3.22 21.82 -20.42
N SER A 153 -3.22 22.68 -19.41
CA SER A 153 -2.67 24.04 -19.52
C SER A 153 -1.12 24.06 -19.60
N LEU A 154 -0.48 22.97 -19.15
CA LEU A 154 0.98 22.83 -19.17
C LEU A 154 1.51 22.19 -20.47
N GLY A 155 0.67 21.65 -21.35
CA GLY A 155 1.00 21.01 -22.63
C GLY A 155 1.30 19.55 -22.49
#